data_4d39fca0994b14dafc7d844a14661a9a
#
_entry.id   4d39fca0994b14dafc7d844a14661a9a
#
_cell.length_a   1.000
_cell.length_b   1.000
_cell.length_c   1.000
_cell.angle_alpha   90.00
_cell.angle_beta   90.00
_cell.angle_gamma   90.00
#
_symmetry.space_group_name_H-M   'P 1'
#
loop_
_entity.id
_entity.type
_entity.pdbx_description
1 polymer ?
#
loop_
_entity_poly.entity_id
_entity_poly.type
_entity_poly.pdbx_seq_one_letter_code
_entity_poly.pdbx_strand_id
1 'polypeptide(L)'
;MIRNLNQVTFQGFGTIPPERSQSSKHFEKGNTATLTLSQTDTELFRAKAETWVTSGNGMSVLSVSQDGQTFQHYYLDKVACIKPGVLFSLSPFMDEATAQLYSTEQPQLVGRRASDSRRVDHQLRVEGIYTFFYQEKEQGFLFPGESHPMAELTYVDQGSLHSVAEGQDLLLKQGDLVIYGPGQWHMQYADIGVAPRYVTISFELKGVEMEPLMNRKFTAPQNVVTLLQNMLREQERMDAYSGDIILSQLNLLLLMLLRETVAPKGSKLQTSNAIHSENEIIRKAQQYISSHIREKLSVPLVARQVDVSPSYLTALFHKNLQISPGEYIRRIKLQESKQMIRENDLNFTEIAAALQYSTVHHFSRQFKEKFGITPTEYAKSVR
;
A
#
# COMPACT_ATOMS: atom_id res chain seq x y z
N MET A 1 -11.22 -16.47 -0.72
CA MET A 1 -10.59 -16.65 -2.08
C MET A 1 -10.26 -18.13 -2.28
N ILE A 2 -10.62 -18.67 -3.45
CA ILE A 2 -10.30 -20.05 -3.83
C ILE A 2 -8.89 -20.10 -4.41
N ARG A 3 -8.10 -21.10 -3.99
CA ARG A 3 -6.70 -21.31 -4.42
C ARG A 3 -6.61 -22.54 -5.31
N ASN A 4 -5.57 -22.61 -6.12
CA ASN A 4 -5.23 -23.86 -6.81
C ASN A 4 -4.78 -24.91 -5.80
N LEU A 5 -5.23 -26.13 -5.97
CA LEU A 5 -4.82 -27.26 -5.14
C LEU A 5 -3.39 -27.67 -5.50
N ASN A 6 -2.44 -27.43 -4.59
CA ASN A 6 -1.04 -27.81 -4.76
C ASN A 6 -0.43 -28.27 -3.43
N GLN A 7 0.61 -29.11 -3.52
CA GLN A 7 1.22 -29.73 -2.33
C GLN A 7 1.78 -28.71 -1.33
N VAL A 8 2.33 -27.60 -1.79
CA VAL A 8 2.97 -26.59 -0.91
C VAL A 8 1.95 -25.94 0.01
N THR A 9 0.79 -25.53 -0.52
CA THR A 9 -0.25 -24.84 0.24
C THR A 9 -1.17 -25.80 0.99
N PHE A 10 -1.26 -27.08 0.55
CA PHE A 10 -2.13 -28.09 1.13
C PHE A 10 -1.44 -28.99 2.17
N GLN A 11 -0.11 -28.95 2.30
CA GLN A 11 0.68 -29.85 3.16
C GLN A 11 0.24 -29.88 4.65
N GLY A 12 -0.30 -28.77 5.15
CA GLY A 12 -0.86 -28.68 6.50
C GLY A 12 -2.11 -29.51 6.69
N PHE A 13 -2.88 -29.79 5.65
CA PHE A 13 -4.18 -30.46 5.68
C PHE A 13 -4.13 -31.89 5.11
N GLY A 14 -3.12 -32.18 4.28
CA GLY A 14 -3.06 -33.44 3.59
C GLY A 14 -1.96 -33.51 2.53
N THR A 15 -2.16 -34.41 1.59
CA THR A 15 -1.25 -34.64 0.45
C THR A 15 -2.03 -34.68 -0.86
N ILE A 16 -1.33 -34.40 -1.94
CA ILE A 16 -1.83 -34.54 -3.31
C ILE A 16 -1.05 -35.68 -3.95
N PRO A 17 -1.70 -36.83 -4.23
CA PRO A 17 -1.02 -37.96 -4.82
C PRO A 17 -0.57 -37.65 -6.25
N PRO A 18 0.56 -38.23 -6.71
CA PRO A 18 0.98 -38.12 -8.11
C PRO A 18 -0.08 -38.69 -9.05
N GLU A 19 -0.22 -38.09 -10.25
CA GLU A 19 -1.26 -38.49 -11.23
C GLU A 19 -1.28 -39.98 -11.57
N ARG A 20 -0.11 -40.65 -11.53
CA ARG A 20 0.00 -42.12 -11.75
C ARG A 20 -0.61 -42.98 -10.64
N SER A 21 -0.80 -42.45 -9.45
CA SER A 21 -1.43 -43.16 -8.32
C SER A 21 -2.92 -42.85 -8.15
N GLN A 22 -3.49 -42.04 -9.05
CA GLN A 22 -4.91 -41.69 -9.07
C GLN A 22 -5.80 -42.75 -9.75
N SER A 23 -5.24 -43.91 -10.14
CA SER A 23 -5.99 -45.01 -10.73
C SER A 23 -6.91 -45.69 -9.70
N SER A 24 -8.09 -46.13 -10.15
CA SER A 24 -9.20 -46.73 -9.39
C SER A 24 -8.83 -47.81 -8.39
N LYS A 25 -7.66 -48.45 -8.52
CA LYS A 25 -7.20 -49.55 -7.64
C LYS A 25 -6.91 -49.13 -6.17
N HIS A 26 -6.69 -47.85 -5.89
CA HIS A 26 -6.52 -47.39 -4.49
C HIS A 26 -7.83 -47.27 -3.72
N PHE A 27 -8.95 -47.26 -4.45
CA PHE A 27 -10.27 -46.98 -3.90
C PHE A 27 -11.08 -48.25 -3.59
N GLU A 28 -10.53 -49.46 -3.85
CA GLU A 28 -11.25 -50.73 -3.71
C GLU A 28 -11.37 -51.24 -2.24
N LYS A 29 -10.71 -50.59 -1.27
CA LYS A 29 -10.65 -51.08 0.14
C LYS A 29 -11.33 -50.17 1.18
N GLY A 30 -12.10 -49.20 0.79
CA GLY A 30 -12.74 -48.25 1.71
C GLY A 30 -14.20 -47.98 1.39
N ASN A 31 -14.88 -47.28 2.27
CA ASN A 31 -16.24 -46.80 2.03
C ASN A 31 -16.20 -45.64 1.02
N THR A 32 -16.91 -45.83 -0.09
CA THR A 32 -17.08 -44.79 -1.12
C THR A 32 -18.42 -44.10 -0.93
N ALA A 33 -18.44 -42.79 -0.94
CA ALA A 33 -19.66 -42.01 -0.96
C ALA A 33 -19.62 -40.98 -2.10
N THR A 34 -20.74 -40.84 -2.81
CA THR A 34 -20.94 -39.75 -3.74
C THR A 34 -21.82 -38.72 -3.06
N LEU A 35 -21.29 -37.47 -2.97
CA LEU A 35 -21.99 -36.36 -2.36
C LEU A 35 -22.54 -35.44 -3.47
N THR A 36 -23.84 -35.14 -3.44
CA THR A 36 -24.42 -34.07 -4.21
C THR A 36 -24.25 -32.78 -3.43
N LEU A 37 -23.59 -31.80 -4.05
CA LEU A 37 -23.18 -30.56 -3.40
C LEU A 37 -24.23 -29.49 -3.63
N SER A 38 -24.57 -28.74 -2.57
CA SER A 38 -25.49 -27.61 -2.60
C SER A 38 -24.79 -26.30 -2.26
N GLN A 39 -25.25 -25.19 -2.82
CA GLN A 39 -24.72 -23.87 -2.53
C GLN A 39 -25.15 -23.34 -1.16
N THR A 40 -26.31 -23.75 -0.66
CA THR A 40 -26.94 -23.10 0.50
C THR A 40 -26.46 -23.64 1.84
N ASP A 41 -26.22 -24.96 1.95
CA ASP A 41 -25.84 -25.63 3.20
C ASP A 41 -24.79 -26.68 2.92
N THR A 42 -23.56 -26.43 3.30
CA THR A 42 -22.49 -27.41 3.15
C THR A 42 -22.28 -28.21 4.46
N GLU A 43 -22.29 -29.52 4.35
CA GLU A 43 -21.95 -30.41 5.45
C GLU A 43 -20.47 -30.23 5.84
N LEU A 44 -20.22 -30.12 7.13
CA LEU A 44 -18.87 -30.04 7.71
C LEU A 44 -18.51 -31.39 8.32
N PHE A 45 -17.46 -31.99 7.81
CA PHE A 45 -16.93 -33.25 8.23
C PHE A 45 -15.62 -33.15 8.99
N ARG A 46 -15.34 -34.08 9.87
CA ARG A 46 -14.02 -34.33 10.45
C ARG A 46 -13.49 -35.66 9.90
N ALA A 47 -12.34 -35.66 9.28
CA ALA A 47 -11.67 -36.85 8.82
C ALA A 47 -11.25 -37.72 10.02
N LYS A 48 -11.72 -38.97 10.11
CA LYS A 48 -11.30 -39.96 11.14
C LYS A 48 -10.07 -40.74 10.71
N ALA A 49 -9.99 -41.06 9.43
CA ALA A 49 -8.85 -41.67 8.77
C ALA A 49 -8.46 -40.83 7.56
N GLU A 50 -7.40 -41.22 6.85
CA GLU A 50 -7.07 -40.60 5.56
C GLU A 50 -8.31 -40.64 4.66
N THR A 51 -8.72 -39.44 4.23
CA THR A 51 -9.93 -39.23 3.46
C THR A 51 -9.58 -38.67 2.11
N TRP A 52 -9.85 -39.41 1.07
CA TRP A 52 -9.57 -39.04 -0.29
C TRP A 52 -10.82 -38.40 -0.90
N VAL A 53 -10.63 -37.26 -1.52
CA VAL A 53 -11.71 -36.50 -2.15
C VAL A 53 -11.34 -36.13 -3.59
N THR A 54 -12.32 -36.22 -4.49
CA THR A 54 -12.18 -35.86 -5.87
C THR A 54 -13.48 -35.23 -6.40
N SER A 55 -13.40 -34.36 -7.37
CA SER A 55 -14.58 -33.83 -8.05
C SER A 55 -15.21 -34.95 -8.91
N GLY A 56 -16.53 -35.00 -8.91
CA GLY A 56 -17.32 -35.82 -9.85
C GLY A 56 -17.78 -34.95 -11.03
N ASN A 57 -19.11 -34.85 -11.24
CA ASN A 57 -19.67 -33.94 -12.21
C ASN A 57 -19.66 -32.52 -11.69
N GLY A 58 -19.36 -31.57 -12.57
CA GLY A 58 -19.27 -30.16 -12.20
C GLY A 58 -17.97 -29.79 -11.48
N MET A 59 -17.85 -28.52 -11.13
CA MET A 59 -16.66 -27.96 -10.45
C MET A 59 -16.89 -27.88 -8.94
N SER A 60 -16.01 -28.51 -8.17
CA SER A 60 -16.11 -28.59 -6.70
C SER A 60 -15.03 -27.77 -6.01
N VAL A 61 -15.35 -27.28 -4.83
CA VAL A 61 -14.41 -26.59 -3.93
C VAL A 61 -14.28 -27.38 -2.63
N LEU A 62 -13.03 -27.71 -2.29
CA LEU A 62 -12.64 -28.28 -1.02
C LEU A 62 -12.27 -27.15 -0.05
N SER A 63 -12.98 -27.07 1.07
CA SER A 63 -12.67 -26.16 2.17
C SER A 63 -12.12 -26.96 3.34
N VAL A 64 -10.95 -26.59 3.87
CA VAL A 64 -10.27 -27.31 4.96
C VAL A 64 -9.90 -26.37 6.11
N SER A 65 -9.94 -26.88 7.34
CA SER A 65 -9.57 -26.16 8.55
C SER A 65 -8.98 -27.10 9.59
N GLN A 66 -8.05 -26.60 10.42
CA GLN A 66 -7.55 -27.32 11.59
C GLN A 66 -8.31 -26.94 12.87
N ASP A 67 -8.74 -25.69 12.97
CA ASP A 67 -9.36 -25.09 14.16
C ASP A 67 -10.89 -24.95 14.08
N GLY A 68 -11.46 -25.13 12.90
CA GLY A 68 -12.89 -24.93 12.65
C GLY A 68 -13.33 -23.48 12.54
N GLN A 69 -12.41 -22.53 12.70
CA GLN A 69 -12.68 -21.08 12.59
C GLN A 69 -12.18 -20.53 11.28
N THR A 70 -10.96 -20.87 10.90
CA THR A 70 -10.32 -20.37 9.68
C THR A 70 -10.28 -21.45 8.61
N PHE A 71 -10.94 -21.21 7.48
CA PHE A 71 -10.99 -22.16 6.37
C PHE A 71 -10.14 -21.67 5.19
N GLN A 72 -9.37 -22.61 4.62
CA GLN A 72 -8.73 -22.45 3.33
C GLN A 72 -9.53 -23.17 2.25
N HIS A 73 -9.74 -22.52 1.09
CA HIS A 73 -10.58 -23.02 0.01
C HIS A 73 -9.70 -23.35 -1.19
N TYR A 74 -9.90 -24.56 -1.73
CA TYR A 74 -9.15 -25.06 -2.88
C TYR A 74 -10.10 -25.50 -3.99
N TYR A 75 -9.74 -25.15 -5.21
CA TYR A 75 -10.39 -25.71 -6.39
C TYR A 75 -9.99 -27.19 -6.51
N LEU A 76 -10.96 -28.09 -6.49
CA LEU A 76 -10.74 -29.54 -6.46
C LEU A 76 -10.61 -30.08 -7.90
N ASP A 77 -9.51 -29.73 -8.57
CA ASP A 77 -9.14 -30.21 -9.91
C ASP A 77 -8.34 -31.52 -9.91
N LYS A 78 -7.89 -31.96 -8.73
CA LYS A 78 -7.10 -33.16 -8.51
C LYS A 78 -7.63 -33.91 -7.29
N VAL A 79 -7.18 -35.16 -7.15
CA VAL A 79 -7.45 -35.93 -5.94
C VAL A 79 -6.66 -35.31 -4.77
N ALA A 80 -7.34 -35.07 -3.65
CA ALA A 80 -6.73 -34.67 -2.39
C ALA A 80 -6.91 -35.75 -1.33
N CYS A 81 -5.85 -36.06 -0.58
CA CYS A 81 -5.90 -36.94 0.58
C CYS A 81 -5.82 -36.08 1.85
N ILE A 82 -6.89 -36.02 2.60
CA ILE A 82 -7.06 -35.24 3.82
C ILE A 82 -6.57 -36.07 5.01
N LYS A 83 -5.73 -35.45 5.87
CA LYS A 83 -5.22 -36.10 7.10
C LYS A 83 -6.32 -36.32 8.14
N PRO A 84 -6.19 -37.35 9.00
CA PRO A 84 -7.06 -37.50 10.16
C PRO A 84 -7.07 -36.24 11.05
N GLY A 85 -8.23 -35.91 11.61
CA GLY A 85 -8.46 -34.77 12.48
C GLY A 85 -8.82 -33.47 11.77
N VAL A 86 -8.50 -33.32 10.49
CA VAL A 86 -8.81 -32.14 9.70
C VAL A 86 -10.30 -32.00 9.46
N LEU A 87 -10.82 -30.80 9.64
CA LEU A 87 -12.19 -30.43 9.28
C LEU A 87 -12.24 -30.08 7.80
N PHE A 88 -13.24 -30.58 7.09
CA PHE A 88 -13.42 -30.27 5.69
C PHE A 88 -14.89 -30.19 5.29
N SER A 89 -15.15 -29.42 4.23
CA SER A 89 -16.46 -29.38 3.56
C SER A 89 -16.25 -29.30 2.05
N LEU A 90 -17.23 -29.82 1.32
CA LEU A 90 -17.26 -29.80 -0.14
C LEU A 90 -18.48 -29.02 -0.60
N SER A 91 -18.29 -28.17 -1.60
CA SER A 91 -19.37 -27.33 -2.14
C SER A 91 -19.17 -27.11 -3.64
N PRO A 92 -20.23 -26.85 -4.40
CA PRO A 92 -20.07 -26.54 -5.82
C PRO A 92 -19.40 -25.19 -6.00
N PHE A 93 -18.69 -25.01 -7.12
CA PHE A 93 -18.06 -23.72 -7.44
C PHE A 93 -19.12 -22.67 -7.84
N MET A 94 -20.03 -23.02 -8.74
CA MET A 94 -21.12 -22.14 -9.20
C MET A 94 -22.48 -22.83 -9.05
N ASP A 95 -22.74 -23.86 -9.82
CA ASP A 95 -23.99 -24.59 -9.86
C ASP A 95 -23.91 -25.89 -9.07
N GLU A 96 -24.79 -26.83 -9.35
CA GLU A 96 -24.73 -28.17 -8.78
C GLU A 96 -23.46 -28.91 -9.22
N ALA A 97 -22.84 -29.61 -8.27
CA ALA A 97 -21.70 -30.45 -8.51
C ALA A 97 -21.80 -31.72 -7.66
N THR A 98 -21.02 -32.74 -8.02
CA THR A 98 -20.85 -33.94 -7.20
C THR A 98 -19.38 -34.09 -6.82
N ALA A 99 -19.13 -34.67 -5.67
CA ALA A 99 -17.80 -35.08 -5.23
C ALA A 99 -17.81 -36.51 -4.79
N GLN A 100 -16.71 -37.21 -5.02
CA GLN A 100 -16.51 -38.56 -4.54
C GLN A 100 -15.59 -38.53 -3.33
N LEU A 101 -15.95 -39.30 -2.31
CA LEU A 101 -15.24 -39.39 -1.05
C LEU A 101 -14.90 -40.87 -0.77
N TYR A 102 -13.66 -41.12 -0.42
CA TYR A 102 -13.14 -42.44 -0.10
C TYR A 102 -12.42 -42.40 1.24
N SER A 103 -12.76 -43.32 2.15
CA SER A 103 -12.06 -43.43 3.43
C SER A 103 -12.24 -44.83 4.00
N THR A 104 -11.26 -45.31 4.80
CA THR A 104 -11.39 -46.58 5.56
C THR A 104 -12.37 -46.45 6.70
N GLU A 105 -12.50 -45.25 7.27
CA GLU A 105 -13.53 -44.92 8.27
C GLU A 105 -14.33 -43.71 7.74
N GLN A 106 -15.66 -43.79 7.87
CA GLN A 106 -16.51 -42.71 7.44
C GLN A 106 -16.17 -41.43 8.22
N PRO A 107 -15.96 -40.29 7.56
CA PRO A 107 -15.78 -38.98 8.20
C PRO A 107 -16.99 -38.67 9.08
N GLN A 108 -16.73 -38.08 10.22
CA GLN A 108 -17.78 -37.69 11.16
C GLN A 108 -18.42 -36.37 10.68
N LEU A 109 -19.72 -36.36 10.47
CA LEU A 109 -20.48 -35.15 10.32
C LEU A 109 -20.46 -34.38 11.65
N VAL A 110 -19.90 -33.18 11.66
CA VAL A 110 -19.77 -32.33 12.87
C VAL A 110 -20.72 -31.14 12.85
N GLY A 111 -21.36 -30.88 11.71
CA GLY A 111 -22.33 -29.80 11.58
C GLY A 111 -22.58 -29.41 10.14
N ARG A 112 -23.18 -28.25 9.98
CA ARG A 112 -23.38 -27.56 8.69
C ARG A 112 -22.86 -26.16 8.80
N ARG A 113 -22.39 -25.60 7.70
CA ARG A 113 -21.96 -24.23 7.61
C ARG A 113 -22.62 -23.57 6.40
N ALA A 114 -22.98 -22.29 6.56
CA ALA A 114 -23.37 -21.48 5.43
C ALA A 114 -22.22 -21.44 4.40
N SER A 115 -22.55 -21.45 3.13
CA SER A 115 -21.58 -21.26 2.08
C SER A 115 -20.96 -19.88 2.25
N ASP A 116 -19.68 -19.81 2.61
CA ASP A 116 -18.97 -18.55 2.69
C ASP A 116 -18.92 -17.92 1.31
N SER A 117 -19.06 -16.60 1.26
CA SER A 117 -18.74 -15.86 0.05
C SER A 117 -17.26 -16.12 -0.29
N ARG A 118 -17.03 -16.83 -1.37
CA ARG A 118 -15.67 -17.13 -1.87
C ARG A 118 -15.13 -16.00 -2.72
N ARG A 119 -15.96 -14.99 -2.96
CA ARG A 119 -15.61 -13.74 -3.61
C ARG A 119 -14.87 -12.85 -2.61
N VAL A 120 -13.83 -12.22 -3.07
CA VAL A 120 -13.18 -11.16 -2.30
C VAL A 120 -13.93 -9.86 -2.58
N ASP A 121 -14.57 -9.34 -1.56
CA ASP A 121 -15.24 -8.06 -1.62
C ASP A 121 -14.40 -6.97 -0.97
N HIS A 122 -14.62 -5.73 -1.37
CA HIS A 122 -13.99 -4.58 -0.76
C HIS A 122 -14.48 -4.40 0.67
N GLN A 123 -13.55 -4.39 1.63
CA GLN A 123 -13.85 -4.00 3.01
C GLN A 123 -13.73 -2.50 3.19
N LEU A 124 -12.88 -1.85 2.42
CA LEU A 124 -12.70 -0.42 2.36
C LEU A 124 -12.78 0.03 0.91
N ARG A 125 -13.50 1.12 0.64
CA ARG A 125 -13.64 1.68 -0.68
C ARG A 125 -13.63 3.20 -0.62
N VAL A 126 -12.69 3.80 -1.34
CA VAL A 126 -12.70 5.24 -1.64
C VAL A 126 -13.74 5.47 -2.73
N GLU A 127 -14.81 6.20 -2.42
CA GLU A 127 -15.91 6.47 -3.36
C GLU A 127 -15.60 7.63 -4.29
N GLY A 128 -14.85 8.63 -3.80
CA GLY A 128 -14.47 9.78 -4.58
C GLY A 128 -13.40 10.63 -3.91
N ILE A 129 -12.70 11.41 -4.70
CA ILE A 129 -11.75 12.45 -4.28
C ILE A 129 -12.32 13.79 -4.70
N TYR A 130 -12.46 14.72 -3.75
CA TYR A 130 -12.95 16.08 -3.99
C TYR A 130 -11.82 17.04 -4.30
N THR A 131 -10.73 16.96 -3.52
CA THR A 131 -9.55 17.79 -3.71
C THR A 131 -8.29 16.93 -3.65
N PHE A 132 -7.31 17.30 -4.46
CA PHE A 132 -5.99 16.70 -4.43
C PHE A 132 -4.98 17.79 -4.81
N PHE A 133 -4.27 18.33 -3.82
CA PHE A 133 -3.36 19.44 -3.98
C PHE A 133 -1.96 19.09 -3.51
N TYR A 134 -0.96 19.43 -4.29
CA TYR A 134 0.41 19.63 -3.82
C TYR A 134 0.57 21.10 -3.50
N GLN A 135 0.74 21.42 -2.22
CA GLN A 135 0.77 22.79 -1.72
C GLN A 135 2.20 23.20 -1.33
N GLU A 136 2.62 24.36 -1.80
CA GLU A 136 3.84 25.01 -1.37
C GLU A 136 3.43 26.31 -0.64
N LYS A 137 3.86 26.44 0.62
CA LYS A 137 3.47 27.58 1.47
C LYS A 137 4.68 28.42 1.84
N GLU A 138 4.42 29.69 2.13
CA GLU A 138 5.42 30.64 2.63
C GLU A 138 5.85 30.31 4.06
N GLN A 139 6.96 30.91 4.49
CA GLN A 139 7.42 30.82 5.87
C GLN A 139 6.38 31.41 6.84
N GLY A 140 6.16 30.71 7.95
CA GLY A 140 5.17 31.14 8.94
C GLY A 140 3.72 31.02 8.44
N PHE A 141 3.48 30.16 7.47
CA PHE A 141 2.15 29.85 6.95
C PHE A 141 1.15 29.55 8.08
N LEU A 142 -0.04 30.11 7.97
CA LEU A 142 -1.16 29.84 8.86
C LEU A 142 -2.42 29.61 8.04
N PHE A 143 -3.00 28.42 8.18
CA PHE A 143 -4.35 28.13 7.73
C PHE A 143 -5.29 28.17 8.95
N PRO A 144 -6.28 29.04 8.98
CA PRO A 144 -7.07 29.31 10.21
C PRO A 144 -7.99 28.18 10.63
N GLY A 145 -8.11 27.14 9.80
CA GLY A 145 -8.91 25.95 10.07
C GLY A 145 -10.23 25.90 9.32
N GLU A 146 -10.69 24.67 9.14
CA GLU A 146 -11.97 24.35 8.51
C GLU A 146 -12.55 23.05 9.07
N SER A 147 -13.79 22.79 8.69
CA SER A 147 -14.48 21.51 8.91
C SER A 147 -15.36 21.23 7.70
N HIS A 148 -15.26 20.04 7.15
CA HIS A 148 -16.00 19.62 5.97
C HIS A 148 -16.43 18.15 6.09
N PRO A 149 -17.46 17.69 5.34
CA PRO A 149 -18.03 16.34 5.49
C PRO A 149 -17.14 15.22 4.90
N MET A 150 -16.02 15.54 4.29
CA MET A 150 -15.07 14.57 3.75
C MET A 150 -13.99 14.23 4.77
N ALA A 151 -13.37 13.07 4.63
CA ALA A 151 -12.08 12.80 5.26
C ALA A 151 -10.96 13.55 4.51
N GLU A 152 -9.88 13.93 5.20
CA GLU A 152 -8.73 14.57 4.58
C GLU A 152 -7.43 13.93 5.04
N LEU A 153 -6.55 13.62 4.09
CA LEU A 153 -5.17 13.21 4.32
C LEU A 153 -4.24 14.38 4.07
N THR A 154 -3.36 14.68 5.02
CA THR A 154 -2.25 15.63 4.86
C THR A 154 -0.93 14.89 5.00
N TYR A 155 -0.04 14.97 4.00
CA TYR A 155 1.32 14.39 3.98
C TYR A 155 2.36 15.47 3.78
N VAL A 156 3.36 15.55 4.65
CA VAL A 156 4.44 16.52 4.56
C VAL A 156 5.57 15.99 3.67
N ASP A 157 5.74 16.63 2.52
CA ASP A 157 6.80 16.29 1.56
C ASP A 157 8.13 17.00 1.89
N GLN A 158 8.06 18.24 2.41
CA GLN A 158 9.22 19.01 2.81
C GLN A 158 8.92 19.97 3.96
N GLY A 159 9.94 20.18 4.83
CA GLY A 159 9.81 21.04 6.00
C GLY A 159 9.06 20.39 7.14
N SER A 160 8.32 21.20 7.87
CA SER A 160 7.44 20.74 8.96
C SER A 160 6.15 21.53 8.99
N LEU A 161 5.11 20.92 9.50
CA LEU A 161 3.76 21.46 9.58
C LEU A 161 3.13 21.08 10.91
N HIS A 162 2.63 22.04 11.65
CA HIS A 162 1.77 21.80 12.78
C HIS A 162 0.35 21.48 12.29
N SER A 163 -0.20 20.41 12.82
CA SER A 163 -1.56 19.94 12.55
C SER A 163 -2.33 19.96 13.86
N VAL A 164 -3.33 20.83 13.96
CA VAL A 164 -4.17 20.98 15.16
C VAL A 164 -5.56 20.46 14.88
N ALA A 165 -5.98 19.46 15.63
CA ALA A 165 -7.33 18.92 15.59
C ALA A 165 -7.72 18.38 16.98
N GLU A 166 -8.96 18.55 17.39
CA GLU A 166 -9.51 18.09 18.69
C GLU A 166 -8.63 18.47 19.90
N GLY A 167 -8.03 19.65 19.87
CA GLY A 167 -7.18 20.15 20.96
C GLY A 167 -5.78 19.53 21.03
N GLN A 168 -5.39 18.71 20.04
CA GLN A 168 -4.04 18.19 19.89
C GLN A 168 -3.28 18.98 18.82
N ASP A 169 -2.03 19.33 19.09
CA ASP A 169 -1.09 19.91 18.15
C ASP A 169 0.00 18.88 17.83
N LEU A 170 -0.03 18.36 16.61
CA LEU A 170 0.91 17.37 16.12
C LEU A 170 1.93 18.03 15.19
N LEU A 171 3.19 18.06 15.57
CA LEU A 171 4.26 18.46 14.66
C LEU A 171 4.55 17.33 13.67
N LEU A 172 4.17 17.54 12.44
CA LEU A 172 4.47 16.70 11.29
C LEU A 172 5.78 17.16 10.65
N LYS A 173 6.69 16.24 10.43
CA LYS A 173 7.95 16.45 9.71
C LYS A 173 7.87 15.82 8.33
N GLN A 174 8.85 16.09 7.49
CA GLN A 174 8.99 15.42 6.19
C GLN A 174 8.82 13.90 6.32
N GLY A 175 7.92 13.33 5.53
CA GLY A 175 7.56 11.92 5.56
C GLY A 175 6.44 11.56 6.53
N ASP A 176 5.99 12.50 7.36
CA ASP A 176 4.85 12.27 8.26
C ASP A 176 3.52 12.59 7.54
N LEU A 177 2.47 11.89 7.95
CA LEU A 177 1.11 12.15 7.51
C LEU A 177 0.11 12.07 8.67
N VAL A 178 -1.02 12.71 8.49
CA VAL A 178 -2.19 12.67 9.38
C VAL A 178 -3.46 12.53 8.53
N ILE A 179 -4.50 11.94 9.12
CA ILE A 179 -5.83 11.88 8.51
C ILE A 179 -6.84 12.50 9.47
N TYR A 180 -7.66 13.40 8.95
CA TYR A 180 -8.80 13.99 9.63
C TYR A 180 -10.08 13.28 9.20
N GLY A 181 -10.99 13.07 10.14
CA GLY A 181 -12.30 12.48 9.88
C GLY A 181 -13.32 13.45 9.31
N PRO A 182 -14.43 12.93 8.77
CA PRO A 182 -15.55 13.77 8.33
C PRO A 182 -16.10 14.65 9.45
N GLY A 183 -16.28 15.93 9.16
CA GLY A 183 -16.80 16.91 10.12
C GLY A 183 -15.81 17.36 11.20
N GLN A 184 -14.60 16.84 11.20
CA GLN A 184 -13.58 17.19 12.16
C GLN A 184 -12.97 18.54 11.84
N TRP A 185 -13.02 19.46 12.82
CA TRP A 185 -12.32 20.74 12.69
C TRP A 185 -10.82 20.54 12.78
N HIS A 186 -10.07 21.12 11.84
CA HIS A 186 -8.62 21.06 11.81
C HIS A 186 -8.03 22.36 11.28
N MET A 187 -6.85 22.71 11.75
CA MET A 187 -6.03 23.82 11.26
C MET A 187 -4.57 23.40 11.07
N GLN A 188 -3.86 24.16 10.26
CA GLN A 188 -2.46 23.89 9.95
C GLN A 188 -1.64 25.18 9.99
N TYR A 189 -0.44 25.11 10.54
CA TYR A 189 0.50 26.22 10.53
C TYR A 189 1.95 25.75 10.48
N ALA A 190 2.86 26.64 10.09
CA ALA A 190 4.28 26.39 10.11
C ALA A 190 4.98 27.41 11.01
N ASP A 191 6.10 27.00 11.64
CA ASP A 191 6.95 27.89 12.39
C ASP A 191 7.52 29.00 11.53
N ILE A 192 7.87 30.13 12.18
CA ILE A 192 8.57 31.22 11.51
C ILE A 192 9.91 30.70 10.97
N GLY A 193 10.15 30.92 9.67
CA GLY A 193 11.33 30.43 8.97
C GLY A 193 11.16 29.06 8.33
N VAL A 194 10.02 28.37 8.49
CA VAL A 194 9.69 27.12 7.82
C VAL A 194 8.68 27.35 6.71
N ALA A 195 9.03 26.96 5.49
CA ALA A 195 8.18 26.95 4.31
C ALA A 195 7.80 25.50 3.97
N PRO A 196 6.63 25.01 4.40
CA PRO A 196 6.26 23.61 4.21
C PRO A 196 5.78 23.35 2.78
N ARG A 197 6.06 22.13 2.30
CA ARG A 197 5.45 21.54 1.11
C ARG A 197 4.73 20.28 1.52
N TYR A 198 3.47 20.16 1.15
CA TYR A 198 2.66 19.06 1.58
C TYR A 198 1.55 18.74 0.58
N VAL A 199 1.08 17.53 0.65
CA VAL A 199 -0.06 17.02 -0.12
C VAL A 199 -1.30 17.04 0.76
N THR A 200 -2.42 17.52 0.25
CA THR A 200 -3.75 17.34 0.83
C THR A 200 -4.66 16.60 -0.13
N ILE A 201 -5.42 15.64 0.38
CA ILE A 201 -6.39 14.88 -0.38
C ILE A 201 -7.67 14.79 0.44
N SER A 202 -8.77 15.40 -0.04
CA SER A 202 -10.08 15.26 0.58
C SER A 202 -10.88 14.21 -0.17
N PHE A 203 -11.45 13.24 0.55
CA PHE A 203 -12.06 12.06 -0.05
C PHE A 203 -13.25 11.52 0.76
N GLU A 204 -14.10 10.76 0.08
CA GLU A 204 -15.20 9.99 0.68
C GLU A 204 -14.85 8.51 0.76
N LEU A 205 -15.20 7.88 1.89
CA LEU A 205 -14.82 6.51 2.22
C LEU A 205 -16.03 5.72 2.72
N LYS A 206 -16.12 4.43 2.33
CA LYS A 206 -17.11 3.47 2.84
C LYS A 206 -16.47 2.17 3.31
N GLY A 207 -17.15 1.52 4.25
CA GLY A 207 -16.89 0.12 4.63
C GLY A 207 -16.03 -0.08 5.86
N VAL A 208 -15.30 0.91 6.37
CA VAL A 208 -14.43 0.81 7.56
C VAL A 208 -14.61 2.04 8.43
N GLU A 209 -14.57 1.85 9.75
CA GLU A 209 -14.50 2.95 10.70
C GLU A 209 -13.16 3.67 10.59
N MET A 210 -13.19 4.99 10.65
CA MET A 210 -12.03 5.84 10.43
C MET A 210 -11.18 6.07 11.70
N GLU A 211 -11.74 5.81 12.89
CA GLU A 211 -11.11 6.07 14.18
C GLU A 211 -9.66 5.55 14.30
N PRO A 212 -9.33 4.35 13.79
CA PRO A 212 -7.96 3.87 13.85
C PRO A 212 -6.95 4.70 13.05
N LEU A 213 -7.42 5.48 12.07
CA LEU A 213 -6.60 6.34 11.21
C LEU A 213 -6.58 7.80 11.64
N MET A 214 -7.60 8.25 12.40
CA MET A 214 -7.80 9.66 12.69
C MET A 214 -6.86 10.19 13.77
N ASN A 215 -6.53 11.48 13.66
CA ASN A 215 -5.82 12.27 14.68
C ASN A 215 -4.53 11.65 15.21
N ARG A 216 -3.86 10.87 14.40
CA ARG A 216 -2.58 10.30 14.76
C ARG A 216 -1.56 10.52 13.68
N LYS A 217 -0.34 10.75 14.11
CA LYS A 217 0.79 10.86 13.22
C LYS A 217 1.24 9.48 12.77
N PHE A 218 1.35 9.30 11.45
CA PHE A 218 2.03 8.17 10.83
C PHE A 218 3.31 8.67 10.17
N THR A 219 4.38 7.92 10.29
CA THR A 219 5.54 8.10 9.41
C THR A 219 5.34 7.21 8.20
N ALA A 220 5.14 7.81 7.03
CA ALA A 220 4.81 7.09 5.82
C ALA A 220 5.94 6.14 5.42
N PRO A 221 5.69 4.82 5.37
CA PRO A 221 6.67 3.89 4.83
C PRO A 221 6.85 4.13 3.33
N GLN A 222 7.99 3.68 2.77
CA GLN A 222 8.38 4.02 1.40
C GLN A 222 7.33 3.65 0.34
N ASN A 223 6.63 2.55 0.52
CA ASN A 223 5.56 2.14 -0.38
C ASN A 223 4.38 3.13 -0.39
N VAL A 224 4.03 3.73 0.75
CA VAL A 224 3.02 4.80 0.86
C VAL A 224 3.52 6.08 0.17
N VAL A 225 4.78 6.46 0.39
CA VAL A 225 5.39 7.61 -0.31
C VAL A 225 5.39 7.40 -1.82
N THR A 226 5.70 6.18 -2.27
CA THR A 226 5.67 5.84 -3.71
C THR A 226 4.27 5.96 -4.29
N LEU A 227 3.22 5.54 -3.56
CA LEU A 227 1.83 5.71 -4.00
C LEU A 227 1.48 7.19 -4.14
N LEU A 228 1.80 8.04 -3.15
CA LEU A 228 1.57 9.48 -3.22
C LEU A 228 2.27 10.13 -4.43
N GLN A 229 3.53 9.76 -4.67
CA GLN A 229 4.28 10.25 -5.84
C GLN A 229 3.68 9.79 -7.17
N ASN A 230 3.17 8.56 -7.23
CA ASN A 230 2.49 8.05 -8.41
C ASN A 230 1.18 8.78 -8.66
N MET A 231 0.39 9.01 -7.61
CA MET A 231 -0.85 9.77 -7.68
C MET A 231 -0.61 11.21 -8.20
N LEU A 232 0.43 11.90 -7.70
CA LEU A 232 0.81 13.23 -8.19
C LEU A 232 1.20 13.22 -9.67
N ARG A 233 1.97 12.20 -10.10
CA ARG A 233 2.33 12.04 -11.52
C ARG A 233 1.12 11.76 -12.40
N GLU A 234 0.19 10.95 -11.90
CA GLU A 234 -1.04 10.62 -12.62
C GLU A 234 -1.96 11.84 -12.74
N GLN A 235 -2.03 12.67 -11.69
CA GLN A 235 -2.76 13.94 -11.72
C GLN A 235 -2.18 14.92 -12.75
N GLU A 236 -0.84 14.94 -12.93
CA GLU A 236 -0.20 15.78 -13.96
C GLU A 236 -0.51 15.29 -15.39
N ARG A 237 -0.73 13.99 -15.59
CA ARG A 237 -1.02 13.40 -16.91
C ARG A 237 -2.43 13.67 -17.37
N MET A 238 -3.41 13.47 -16.50
CA MET A 238 -4.84 13.59 -16.81
C MET A 238 -5.26 12.74 -18.03
N ASP A 239 -4.67 11.55 -18.16
CA ASP A 239 -4.98 10.60 -19.24
C ASP A 239 -6.30 9.86 -18.97
N ALA A 240 -6.72 9.02 -19.93
CA ALA A 240 -7.85 8.14 -19.74
C ALA A 240 -7.61 7.24 -18.51
N TYR A 241 -8.64 7.12 -17.65
CA TYR A 241 -8.62 6.34 -16.40
C TYR A 241 -7.72 6.88 -15.28
N SER A 242 -7.11 8.07 -15.41
CA SER A 242 -6.30 8.68 -14.36
C SER A 242 -7.06 8.79 -13.02
N GLY A 243 -8.33 9.13 -13.06
CA GLY A 243 -9.19 9.17 -11.87
C GLY A 243 -9.28 7.82 -11.16
N ASP A 244 -9.53 6.73 -11.90
CA ASP A 244 -9.62 5.36 -11.36
C ASP A 244 -8.27 4.88 -10.79
N ILE A 245 -7.17 5.24 -11.45
CA ILE A 245 -5.82 4.93 -11.00
C ILE A 245 -5.53 5.63 -9.67
N ILE A 246 -5.84 6.92 -9.56
CA ILE A 246 -5.65 7.71 -8.32
C ILE A 246 -6.52 7.15 -7.19
N LEU A 247 -7.79 6.88 -7.45
CA LEU A 247 -8.71 6.27 -6.46
C LEU A 247 -8.20 4.92 -5.97
N SER A 248 -7.72 4.06 -6.87
CA SER A 248 -7.17 2.75 -6.54
C SER A 248 -5.90 2.86 -5.68
N GLN A 249 -5.03 3.82 -5.98
CA GLN A 249 -3.80 4.07 -5.23
C GLN A 249 -4.09 4.64 -3.84
N LEU A 250 -5.04 5.56 -3.70
CA LEU A 250 -5.48 6.06 -2.39
C LEU A 250 -6.11 4.95 -1.56
N ASN A 251 -6.96 4.11 -2.17
CA ASN A 251 -7.55 2.96 -1.49
C ASN A 251 -6.47 2.00 -0.97
N LEU A 252 -5.46 1.70 -1.77
CA LEU A 252 -4.33 0.85 -1.36
C LEU A 252 -3.52 1.50 -0.22
N LEU A 253 -3.26 2.80 -0.30
CA LEU A 253 -2.55 3.56 0.74
C LEU A 253 -3.27 3.45 2.08
N LEU A 254 -4.57 3.70 2.12
CA LEU A 254 -5.37 3.62 3.34
C LEU A 254 -5.39 2.20 3.92
N LEU A 255 -5.50 1.16 3.09
CA LEU A 255 -5.41 -0.24 3.53
C LEU A 255 -4.04 -0.57 4.13
N MET A 256 -2.95 -0.01 3.61
CA MET A 256 -1.61 -0.19 4.18
C MET A 256 -1.52 0.45 5.57
N LEU A 257 -2.02 1.67 5.73
CA LEU A 257 -2.05 2.34 7.03
C LEU A 257 -2.91 1.58 8.05
N LEU A 258 -4.09 1.11 7.65
CA LEU A 258 -4.96 0.28 8.52
C LEU A 258 -4.24 -0.99 8.99
N ARG A 259 -3.50 -1.67 8.14
CA ARG A 259 -2.72 -2.85 8.54
C ARG A 259 -1.71 -2.54 9.64
N GLU A 260 -1.09 -1.37 9.62
CA GLU A 260 -0.16 -0.95 10.68
C GLU A 260 -0.86 -0.72 12.02
N THR A 261 -2.16 -0.36 11.99
CA THR A 261 -2.94 -0.17 13.23
C THR A 261 -3.42 -1.49 13.84
N VAL A 262 -3.65 -2.51 13.03
CA VAL A 262 -4.20 -3.82 13.45
C VAL A 262 -3.10 -4.84 13.78
N ALA A 263 -1.87 -4.65 13.28
CA ALA A 263 -0.77 -5.58 13.54
C ALA A 263 -0.47 -5.64 15.05
N PRO A 264 -0.53 -6.83 15.70
CA PRO A 264 -0.12 -6.95 17.08
C PRO A 264 1.35 -6.52 17.19
N LYS A 265 1.67 -5.66 18.17
CA LYS A 265 3.05 -5.20 18.50
C LYS A 265 3.96 -6.38 18.89
N GLY A 266 4.16 -7.34 18.03
CA GLY A 266 4.93 -8.56 18.32
C GLY A 266 5.19 -9.48 17.14
N SER A 267 4.51 -9.31 16.03
CA SER A 267 4.77 -10.09 14.80
C SER A 267 5.87 -9.40 13.98
N LYS A 268 7.12 -9.50 14.42
CA LYS A 268 8.29 -9.21 13.58
C LYS A 268 8.42 -10.33 12.56
N LEU A 269 7.89 -10.13 11.37
CA LEU A 269 8.40 -10.81 10.17
C LEU A 269 9.89 -10.42 10.05
N GLN A 270 10.79 -11.40 9.99
CA GLN A 270 12.26 -11.19 9.95
C GLN A 270 12.76 -10.35 8.75
N THR A 271 11.89 -10.02 7.79
CA THR A 271 12.14 -9.06 6.68
C THR A 271 11.96 -7.60 7.08
N SER A 272 11.34 -7.30 8.23
CA SER A 272 11.01 -5.93 8.66
C SER A 272 12.24 -5.08 8.97
N ASN A 273 13.27 -5.66 9.61
CA ASN A 273 14.43 -4.88 10.07
C ASN A 273 15.31 -4.37 8.92
N ALA A 274 15.48 -5.15 7.85
CA ALA A 274 16.25 -4.70 6.68
C ALA A 274 15.50 -3.60 5.92
N ILE A 275 14.18 -3.74 5.74
CA ILE A 275 13.33 -2.74 5.10
C ILE A 275 13.27 -1.46 5.93
N HIS A 276 13.14 -1.56 7.25
CA HIS A 276 13.17 -0.39 8.14
C HIS A 276 14.52 0.35 8.09
N SER A 277 15.64 -0.37 8.05
CA SER A 277 16.97 0.26 7.95
C SER A 277 17.18 0.93 6.60
N GLU A 278 16.77 0.31 5.50
CA GLU A 278 16.83 0.89 4.15
C GLU A 278 15.98 2.16 4.04
N ASN A 279 14.74 2.14 4.55
CA ASN A 279 13.85 3.29 4.57
C ASN A 279 14.40 4.44 5.43
N GLU A 280 15.01 4.12 6.57
CA GLU A 280 15.68 5.09 7.42
C GLU A 280 16.86 5.78 6.72
N ILE A 281 17.68 5.03 5.98
CA ILE A 281 18.78 5.56 5.18
C ILE A 281 18.25 6.52 4.11
N ILE A 282 17.22 6.11 3.35
CA ILE A 282 16.58 6.96 2.34
C ILE A 282 16.04 8.25 2.97
N ARG A 283 15.28 8.14 4.07
CA ARG A 283 14.73 9.29 4.78
C ARG A 283 15.82 10.27 5.25
N LYS A 284 16.88 9.77 5.87
CA LYS A 284 18.03 10.59 6.28
C LYS A 284 18.70 11.28 5.09
N ALA A 285 18.88 10.55 3.98
CA ALA A 285 19.47 11.12 2.77
C ALA A 285 18.59 12.23 2.19
N GLN A 286 17.27 12.03 2.11
CA GLN A 286 16.32 13.04 1.65
C GLN A 286 16.31 14.28 2.55
N GLN A 287 16.28 14.07 3.87
CA GLN A 287 16.33 15.15 4.86
C GLN A 287 17.63 15.94 4.73
N TYR A 288 18.77 15.27 4.61
CA TYR A 288 20.06 15.94 4.41
C TYR A 288 20.10 16.76 3.12
N ILE A 289 19.62 16.18 1.99
CA ILE A 289 19.56 16.89 0.71
C ILE A 289 18.69 18.16 0.83
N SER A 290 17.51 18.06 1.45
CA SER A 290 16.60 19.19 1.58
C SER A 290 17.18 20.31 2.47
N SER A 291 17.81 19.96 3.59
CA SER A 291 18.39 20.94 4.51
C SER A 291 19.66 21.63 3.97
N HIS A 292 20.37 21.02 3.01
CA HIS A 292 21.61 21.54 2.43
C HIS A 292 21.47 21.85 0.92
N ILE A 293 20.23 22.11 0.46
CA ILE A 293 19.95 22.22 -0.98
C ILE A 293 20.68 23.40 -1.66
N ARG A 294 21.02 24.44 -0.90
CA ARG A 294 21.78 25.61 -1.36
C ARG A 294 23.29 25.39 -1.32
N GLU A 295 23.74 24.23 -0.87
CA GLU A 295 25.16 23.86 -0.84
C GLU A 295 25.55 22.99 -2.05
N LYS A 296 26.87 22.79 -2.21
CA LYS A 296 27.38 21.90 -3.26
C LYS A 296 27.18 20.45 -2.89
N LEU A 297 26.02 19.90 -3.22
CA LEU A 297 25.69 18.50 -2.99
C LEU A 297 26.28 17.57 -4.08
N SER A 298 26.74 16.40 -3.64
CA SER A 298 27.15 15.30 -4.52
C SER A 298 26.71 13.97 -3.91
N VAL A 299 26.52 12.95 -4.77
CA VAL A 299 26.09 11.61 -4.31
C VAL A 299 27.06 11.02 -3.28
N PRO A 300 28.41 11.12 -3.45
CA PRO A 300 29.35 10.66 -2.43
C PRO A 300 29.23 11.41 -1.09
N LEU A 301 28.93 12.71 -1.13
CA LEU A 301 28.73 13.49 0.10
C LEU A 301 27.49 13.04 0.85
N VAL A 302 26.36 12.90 0.16
CA VAL A 302 25.10 12.41 0.77
C VAL A 302 25.28 11.00 1.32
N ALA A 303 25.92 10.10 0.58
CA ALA A 303 26.17 8.72 1.01
C ALA A 303 27.00 8.68 2.31
N ARG A 304 28.02 9.53 2.43
CA ARG A 304 28.83 9.65 3.66
C ARG A 304 28.00 10.11 4.86
N GLN A 305 27.07 11.01 4.65
CA GLN A 305 26.20 11.55 5.74
C GLN A 305 25.21 10.54 6.30
N VAL A 306 24.93 9.49 5.53
CA VAL A 306 24.04 8.40 5.95
C VAL A 306 24.77 7.07 6.14
N ASP A 307 26.10 7.12 6.27
CA ASP A 307 27.01 6.00 6.57
C ASP A 307 26.89 4.82 5.60
N VAL A 308 26.75 5.11 4.30
CA VAL A 308 26.70 4.08 3.26
C VAL A 308 27.64 4.38 2.08
N SER A 309 27.89 3.39 1.24
CA SER A 309 28.61 3.61 -0.01
C SER A 309 27.75 4.35 -1.04
N PRO A 310 28.34 5.15 -1.95
CA PRO A 310 27.61 5.82 -3.03
C PRO A 310 26.84 4.85 -3.94
N SER A 311 27.42 3.66 -4.20
CA SER A 311 26.78 2.61 -5.00
C SER A 311 25.56 2.04 -4.30
N TYR A 312 25.64 1.79 -2.99
CA TYR A 312 24.52 1.29 -2.20
C TYR A 312 23.40 2.34 -2.10
N LEU A 313 23.76 3.60 -1.84
CA LEU A 313 22.77 4.70 -1.86
C LEU A 313 22.06 4.79 -3.21
N THR A 314 22.81 4.66 -4.32
CA THR A 314 22.25 4.68 -5.67
C THR A 314 21.29 3.51 -5.89
N ALA A 315 21.64 2.30 -5.46
CA ALA A 315 20.78 1.13 -5.53
C ALA A 315 19.50 1.31 -4.69
N LEU A 316 19.61 1.84 -3.48
CA LEU A 316 18.46 2.15 -2.62
C LEU A 316 17.53 3.20 -3.25
N PHE A 317 18.06 4.28 -3.82
CA PHE A 317 17.27 5.28 -4.50
C PHE A 317 16.55 4.72 -5.73
N HIS A 318 17.22 3.90 -6.55
CA HIS A 318 16.56 3.23 -7.68
C HIS A 318 15.48 2.25 -7.21
N LYS A 319 15.77 1.45 -6.18
CA LYS A 319 14.82 0.46 -5.63
C LYS A 319 13.56 1.13 -5.07
N ASN A 320 13.71 2.22 -4.32
CA ASN A 320 12.63 2.82 -3.53
C ASN A 320 11.98 4.04 -4.20
N LEU A 321 12.74 4.83 -4.98
CA LEU A 321 12.28 6.08 -5.59
C LEU A 321 12.25 6.04 -7.13
N GLN A 322 12.74 4.96 -7.73
CA GLN A 322 12.83 4.75 -9.20
C GLN A 322 13.66 5.84 -9.91
N ILE A 323 14.48 6.59 -9.16
CA ILE A 323 15.37 7.62 -9.67
C ILE A 323 16.73 7.53 -8.98
N SER A 324 17.77 8.13 -9.58
CA SER A 324 19.08 8.23 -8.94
C SER A 324 19.11 9.33 -7.87
N PRO A 325 20.04 9.25 -6.88
CA PRO A 325 20.22 10.34 -5.90
C PRO A 325 20.57 11.68 -6.57
N GLY A 326 21.33 11.67 -7.66
CA GLY A 326 21.65 12.88 -8.43
C GLY A 326 20.43 13.50 -9.10
N GLU A 327 19.54 12.68 -9.65
CA GLU A 327 18.26 13.12 -10.18
C GLU A 327 17.37 13.68 -9.07
N TYR A 328 17.33 13.04 -7.91
CA TYR A 328 16.59 13.53 -6.74
C TYR A 328 17.07 14.92 -6.32
N ILE A 329 18.40 15.13 -6.16
CA ILE A 329 19.00 16.45 -5.84
C ILE A 329 18.58 17.49 -6.88
N ARG A 330 18.65 17.16 -8.17
CA ARG A 330 18.25 18.05 -9.26
C ARG A 330 16.78 18.48 -9.14
N ARG A 331 15.87 17.52 -8.87
CA ARG A 331 14.44 17.82 -8.72
C ARG A 331 14.16 18.73 -7.53
N ILE A 332 14.81 18.51 -6.40
CA ILE A 332 14.64 19.35 -5.21
C ILE A 332 15.17 20.76 -5.48
N LYS A 333 16.33 20.92 -6.15
CA LYS A 333 16.85 22.25 -6.56
C LYS A 333 15.87 23.01 -7.45
N LEU A 334 15.28 22.33 -8.42
CA LEU A 334 14.30 22.94 -9.31
C LEU A 334 13.02 23.34 -8.57
N GLN A 335 12.60 22.54 -7.60
CA GLN A 335 11.45 22.85 -6.77
C GLN A 335 11.73 24.07 -5.88
N GLU A 336 12.90 24.12 -5.24
CA GLU A 336 13.36 25.27 -4.45
C GLU A 336 13.43 26.56 -5.30
N SER A 337 13.88 26.43 -6.55
CA SER A 337 13.94 27.59 -7.46
C SER A 337 12.56 28.21 -7.76
N LYS A 338 11.49 27.42 -7.78
CA LYS A 338 10.12 27.95 -7.95
C LYS A 338 9.73 28.87 -6.79
N GLN A 339 10.10 28.51 -5.57
CA GLN A 339 9.84 29.33 -4.40
C GLN A 339 10.66 30.62 -4.46
N MET A 340 11.96 30.52 -4.74
CA MET A 340 12.85 31.72 -4.87
C MET A 340 12.36 32.67 -5.96
N ILE A 341 11.77 32.15 -7.06
CA ILE A 341 11.18 32.99 -8.13
C ILE A 341 9.90 33.69 -7.63
N ARG A 342 9.07 33.02 -6.80
CA ARG A 342 7.86 33.63 -6.23
C ARG A 342 8.20 34.75 -5.23
N GLU A 343 9.19 34.50 -4.38
CA GLU A 343 9.68 35.49 -3.40
C GLU A 343 10.22 36.77 -4.08
N ASN A 344 10.69 36.66 -5.32
CA ASN A 344 11.14 37.73 -6.19
C ASN A 344 12.30 38.62 -5.64
N ASP A 345 13.02 38.09 -4.65
CA ASP A 345 14.13 38.80 -4.02
C ASP A 345 15.45 38.66 -4.80
N LEU A 346 15.54 37.62 -5.66
CA LEU A 346 16.71 37.25 -6.41
C LEU A 346 16.45 37.20 -7.90
N ASN A 347 17.41 37.64 -8.72
CA ASN A 347 17.36 37.41 -10.15
C ASN A 347 17.78 35.98 -10.52
N PHE A 348 17.51 35.52 -11.75
CA PHE A 348 17.78 34.13 -12.16
C PHE A 348 19.25 33.72 -12.08
N THR A 349 20.18 34.67 -12.22
CA THR A 349 21.62 34.41 -12.06
C THR A 349 21.95 34.14 -10.60
N GLU A 350 21.37 34.92 -9.70
CA GLU A 350 21.51 34.74 -8.24
C GLU A 350 20.85 33.45 -7.77
N ILE A 351 19.67 33.13 -8.28
CA ILE A 351 18.99 31.84 -7.99
C ILE A 351 19.85 30.66 -8.46
N ALA A 352 20.39 30.75 -9.69
CA ALA A 352 21.28 29.71 -10.20
C ALA A 352 22.54 29.55 -9.34
N ALA A 353 23.14 30.64 -8.90
CA ALA A 353 24.30 30.63 -8.01
C ALA A 353 23.95 30.06 -6.61
N ALA A 354 22.86 30.52 -6.00
CA ALA A 354 22.39 30.03 -4.69
C ALA A 354 22.12 28.52 -4.69
N LEU A 355 21.60 27.99 -5.79
CA LEU A 355 21.34 26.57 -5.97
C LEU A 355 22.52 25.79 -6.55
N GLN A 356 23.72 26.44 -6.64
CA GLN A 356 24.96 25.81 -7.11
C GLN A 356 24.87 25.24 -8.54
N TYR A 357 24.15 25.90 -9.44
CA TYR A 357 24.25 25.63 -10.87
C TYR A 357 25.52 26.24 -11.46
N SER A 358 26.11 25.54 -12.42
CA SER A 358 27.34 26.06 -13.09
C SER A 358 27.11 27.37 -13.89
N THR A 359 25.91 27.52 -14.45
CA THR A 359 25.50 28.71 -15.19
C THR A 359 23.98 28.93 -15.11
N VAL A 360 23.51 30.14 -15.27
CA VAL A 360 22.10 30.48 -15.41
C VAL A 360 21.45 29.80 -16.62
N HIS A 361 22.19 29.53 -17.68
CA HIS A 361 21.71 28.84 -18.87
C HIS A 361 21.45 27.35 -18.56
N HIS A 362 22.35 26.72 -17.77
CA HIS A 362 22.15 25.35 -17.31
C HIS A 362 20.90 25.25 -16.42
N PHE A 363 20.73 26.15 -15.47
CA PHE A 363 19.52 26.26 -14.65
C PHE A 363 18.26 26.41 -15.51
N SER A 364 18.22 27.40 -16.40
CA SER A 364 17.04 27.69 -17.22
C SER A 364 16.64 26.56 -18.12
N ARG A 365 17.62 25.82 -18.69
CA ARG A 365 17.37 24.62 -19.49
C ARG A 365 16.73 23.52 -18.65
N GLN A 366 17.30 23.19 -17.49
CA GLN A 366 16.75 22.17 -16.60
C GLN A 366 15.37 22.52 -16.06
N PHE A 367 15.13 23.79 -15.77
CA PHE A 367 13.82 24.28 -15.34
C PHE A 367 12.77 24.07 -16.44
N LYS A 368 13.09 24.47 -17.69
CA LYS A 368 12.20 24.26 -18.83
C LYS A 368 11.97 22.78 -19.14
N GLU A 369 13.01 21.93 -19.07
CA GLU A 369 12.89 20.47 -19.23
C GLU A 369 11.93 19.86 -18.18
N LYS A 370 11.96 20.37 -16.95
CA LYS A 370 11.15 19.82 -15.85
C LYS A 370 9.71 20.35 -15.83
N PHE A 371 9.51 21.65 -16.10
CA PHE A 371 8.22 22.33 -15.92
C PHE A 371 7.54 22.73 -17.24
N GLY A 372 8.17 22.48 -18.38
CA GLY A 372 7.63 22.83 -19.70
C GLY A 372 7.77 24.30 -20.09
N ILE A 373 7.98 25.18 -19.13
CA ILE A 373 8.11 26.65 -19.31
C ILE A 373 9.43 27.14 -18.74
N THR A 374 9.90 28.29 -19.24
CA THR A 374 11.14 28.94 -18.76
C THR A 374 10.94 29.58 -17.38
N PRO A 375 12.03 29.84 -16.60
CA PRO A 375 11.93 30.57 -15.34
C PRO A 375 11.26 31.95 -15.54
N THR A 376 11.50 32.62 -16.68
CA THR A 376 10.91 33.92 -17.02
C THR A 376 9.40 33.82 -17.25
N GLU A 377 8.95 32.78 -17.96
CA GLU A 377 7.52 32.53 -18.18
C GLU A 377 6.84 32.17 -16.85
N TYR A 378 7.47 31.32 -16.01
CA TYR A 378 6.98 31.00 -14.70
C TYR A 378 6.86 32.27 -13.81
N ALA A 379 7.89 33.13 -13.75
CA ALA A 379 7.84 34.35 -12.99
C ALA A 379 6.66 35.26 -13.40
N LYS A 380 6.35 35.32 -14.69
CA LYS A 380 5.19 36.08 -15.21
C LYS A 380 3.84 35.44 -14.83
N SER A 381 3.79 34.16 -14.65
CA SER A 381 2.54 33.43 -14.31
C SER A 381 2.18 33.47 -12.82
N VAL A 382 3.15 33.80 -11.95
CA VAL A 382 2.96 33.81 -10.48
C VAL A 382 2.97 35.22 -9.87
N ARG A 383 3.14 36.23 -10.71
CA ARG A 383 2.97 37.65 -10.40
C ARG A 383 1.61 38.12 -10.86
#